data_1e436d1a1d08a7e7bd76194c07503098
#
_entry.id   1e436d1a1d08a7e7bd76194c07503098
#
_cell.length_a   1.000
_cell.length_b   1.000
_cell.length_c   1.000
_cell.angle_alpha   90.00
_cell.angle_beta   90.00
_cell.angle_gamma   90.00
#
_symmetry.space_group_name_H-M   'P 1'
#
loop_
_entity.id
_entity.type
_entity.pdbx_description
1 polymer ?
#
loop_
_entity_poly.entity_id
_entity_poly.type
_entity_poly.pdbx_seq_one_letter_code
_entity_poly.pdbx_strand_id
1 'polypeptide(L)'
;MKTGLITSDTYQNHITGDGHPEKVDRVTAVIDNFKKLDNKNLIWKKPAKFNQSLLINTHSSEYINQVNKSFPKNGLTFLDGDTVVSPGSKDATKDAVGSIITAIDGVQNKEFKNAFCAVRPPGHHAEKEKAMGFCIYNNVAVGANYLIEKYRYSKIAI
;
A
#
# COMPACT_ATOMS: atom_id res chain seq x y z
N MET A 1 -23.04 -4.20 -9.95
CA MET A 1 -22.10 -4.70 -8.88
C MET A 1 -21.21 -3.55 -8.49
N LYS A 2 -21.05 -3.24 -7.21
CA LYS A 2 -20.17 -2.17 -6.73
C LYS A 2 -18.74 -2.68 -6.56
N THR A 3 -17.76 -1.85 -6.93
CA THR A 3 -16.32 -2.08 -6.75
C THR A 3 -15.73 -0.94 -5.92
N GLY A 4 -15.02 -1.27 -4.85
CA GLY A 4 -14.25 -0.27 -4.09
C GLY A 4 -13.00 0.14 -4.86
N LEU A 5 -12.74 1.44 -4.97
CA LEU A 5 -11.48 1.98 -5.48
C LEU A 5 -10.80 2.76 -4.37
N ILE A 6 -9.69 2.23 -3.86
CA ILE A 6 -8.98 2.79 -2.72
C ILE A 6 -7.71 3.47 -3.20
N THR A 7 -7.54 4.74 -2.86
CA THR A 7 -6.36 5.53 -3.22
C THR A 7 -6.13 6.67 -2.24
N SER A 8 -4.95 7.30 -2.30
CA SER A 8 -4.58 8.47 -1.47
C SER A 8 -3.74 9.47 -2.26
N ASP A 9 -3.88 10.74 -1.92
CA ASP A 9 -3.04 11.81 -2.47
C ASP A 9 -1.58 11.70 -2.00
N THR A 10 -1.31 11.01 -0.90
CA THR A 10 0.05 10.79 -0.38
C THR A 10 0.95 10.03 -1.34
N TYR A 11 0.37 9.23 -2.24
CA TYR A 11 1.14 8.46 -3.23
C TYR A 11 1.90 9.34 -4.23
N GLN A 12 1.48 10.57 -4.43
CA GLN A 12 2.19 11.56 -5.24
C GLN A 12 3.45 12.08 -4.56
N ASN A 13 3.54 11.96 -3.23
CA ASN A 13 4.68 12.44 -2.44
C ASN A 13 5.78 11.38 -2.27
N HIS A 14 5.55 10.15 -2.73
CA HIS A 14 6.58 9.12 -2.79
C HIS A 14 7.44 9.34 -4.04
N ILE A 15 8.53 10.10 -3.87
CA ILE A 15 9.45 10.45 -4.96
C ILE A 15 10.61 9.45 -4.97
N THR A 16 10.87 8.88 -6.13
CA THR A 16 11.88 7.82 -6.33
C THR A 16 13.09 8.29 -7.14
N GLY A 17 13.05 9.52 -7.64
CA GLY A 17 14.11 10.12 -8.47
C GLY A 17 13.84 10.02 -9.96
N ASP A 18 14.62 10.80 -10.73
CA ASP A 18 14.49 10.88 -12.18
C ASP A 18 14.86 9.55 -12.84
N GLY A 19 14.07 9.15 -13.84
CA GLY A 19 14.30 7.91 -14.58
C GLY A 19 13.92 6.63 -13.85
N HIS A 20 13.49 6.69 -12.59
CA HIS A 20 13.08 5.50 -11.85
C HIS A 20 11.80 4.90 -12.47
N PRO A 21 11.74 3.57 -12.68
CA PRO A 21 10.58 2.93 -13.31
C PRO A 21 9.31 3.00 -12.45
N GLU A 22 9.44 2.95 -11.12
CA GLU A 22 8.35 3.17 -10.16
C GLU A 22 8.24 4.67 -9.86
N LYS A 23 7.38 5.39 -10.58
CA LYS A 23 7.23 6.84 -10.53
C LYS A 23 5.77 7.27 -10.34
N VAL A 24 5.58 8.54 -9.93
CA VAL A 24 4.25 9.13 -9.64
C VAL A 24 3.28 8.98 -10.81
N ASP A 25 3.74 9.15 -12.05
CA ASP A 25 2.89 9.08 -13.25
C ASP A 25 2.11 7.77 -13.36
N ARG A 26 2.64 6.68 -12.81
CA ARG A 26 1.98 5.36 -12.86
C ARG A 26 0.64 5.37 -12.14
N VAL A 27 0.60 5.83 -10.89
CA VAL A 27 -0.64 5.88 -10.11
C VAL A 27 -1.56 6.98 -10.64
N THR A 28 -1.00 8.13 -11.05
CA THR A 28 -1.76 9.23 -11.64
C THR A 28 -2.52 8.77 -12.88
N ALA A 29 -1.83 8.10 -13.82
CA ALA A 29 -2.46 7.58 -15.03
C ALA A 29 -3.60 6.59 -14.73
N VAL A 30 -3.44 5.71 -13.73
CA VAL A 30 -4.48 4.78 -13.31
C VAL A 30 -5.71 5.54 -12.76
N ILE A 31 -5.47 6.46 -11.82
CA ILE A 31 -6.55 7.25 -11.18
C ILE A 31 -7.30 8.10 -12.21
N ASP A 32 -6.59 8.78 -13.09
CA ASP A 32 -7.21 9.65 -14.10
C ASP A 32 -8.06 8.85 -15.10
N ASN A 33 -7.63 7.63 -15.45
CA ASN A 33 -8.46 6.77 -16.29
C ASN A 33 -9.71 6.28 -15.55
N PHE A 34 -9.61 5.93 -14.27
CA PHE A 34 -10.81 5.60 -13.48
C PHE A 34 -11.78 6.78 -13.35
N LYS A 35 -11.29 8.01 -13.16
CA LYS A 35 -12.14 9.22 -13.13
C LYS A 35 -12.89 9.44 -14.43
N LYS A 36 -12.24 9.19 -15.60
CA LYS A 36 -12.87 9.32 -16.92
C LYS A 36 -14.01 8.32 -17.16
N LEU A 37 -14.03 7.19 -16.47
CA LEU A 37 -15.09 6.19 -16.65
C LEU A 37 -16.46 6.66 -16.17
N ASP A 38 -16.53 7.68 -15.30
CA ASP A 38 -17.77 8.20 -14.68
C ASP A 38 -18.76 7.09 -14.29
N ASN A 39 -18.25 6.04 -13.62
CA ASN A 39 -19.02 4.85 -13.35
C ASN A 39 -19.51 4.87 -11.89
N LYS A 40 -20.83 5.07 -11.72
CA LYS A 40 -21.49 5.09 -10.41
C LYS A 40 -21.36 3.81 -9.56
N ASN A 41 -20.87 2.73 -10.17
CA ASN A 41 -20.55 1.50 -9.43
C ASN A 41 -19.14 1.51 -8.83
N LEU A 42 -18.30 2.51 -9.11
CA LEU A 42 -17.03 2.71 -8.45
C LEU A 42 -17.24 3.51 -7.16
N ILE A 43 -16.88 2.91 -6.05
CA ILE A 43 -16.99 3.53 -4.72
C ILE A 43 -15.59 3.94 -4.28
N TRP A 44 -15.31 5.24 -4.38
CA TRP A 44 -14.03 5.81 -3.96
C TRP A 44 -13.89 5.81 -2.45
N LYS A 45 -12.79 5.30 -1.94
CA LYS A 45 -12.46 5.24 -0.51
C LYS A 45 -11.04 5.71 -0.26
N LYS A 46 -10.83 6.31 0.90
CA LYS A 46 -9.49 6.61 1.43
C LYS A 46 -8.96 5.43 2.25
N PRO A 47 -7.63 5.31 2.40
CA PRO A 47 -7.01 4.30 3.26
C PRO A 47 -7.50 4.41 4.72
N ALA A 48 -7.61 3.28 5.38
CA ALA A 48 -7.80 3.23 6.82
C ALA A 48 -6.58 3.82 7.54
N LYS A 49 -6.80 4.35 8.74
CA LYS A 49 -5.69 4.85 9.56
C LYS A 49 -4.71 3.72 9.85
N PHE A 50 -3.44 3.97 9.52
CA PHE A 50 -2.37 3.03 9.76
C PHE A 50 -2.17 2.74 11.25
N ASN A 51 -1.99 1.46 11.57
CA ASN A 51 -1.55 0.99 12.88
C ASN A 51 -0.36 0.04 12.66
N GLN A 52 0.76 0.30 13.32
CA GLN A 52 1.98 -0.51 13.19
C GLN A 52 1.77 -1.98 13.58
N SER A 53 0.81 -2.28 14.46
CA SER A 53 0.48 -3.66 14.82
C SER A 53 0.07 -4.53 13.63
N LEU A 54 -0.43 -3.93 12.54
CA LEU A 54 -0.76 -4.63 11.31
C LEU A 54 0.45 -5.27 10.62
N LEU A 55 1.66 -4.79 10.92
CA LEU A 55 2.89 -5.27 10.29
C LEU A 55 3.52 -6.47 11.01
N ILE A 56 3.22 -6.67 12.30
CA ILE A 56 3.97 -7.56 13.21
C ILE A 56 3.98 -9.02 12.73
N ASN A 57 2.89 -9.48 12.13
CA ASN A 57 2.78 -10.86 11.64
C ASN A 57 3.34 -11.04 10.21
N THR A 58 3.74 -9.94 9.57
CA THR A 58 4.31 -9.96 8.23
C THR A 58 5.81 -9.65 8.24
N HIS A 59 6.22 -8.71 9.07
CA HIS A 59 7.60 -8.20 9.13
C HIS A 59 8.16 -8.31 10.56
N SER A 60 9.48 -8.49 10.68
CA SER A 60 10.14 -8.48 11.98
C SER A 60 10.14 -7.07 12.59
N SER A 61 10.16 -7.01 13.91
CA SER A 61 10.20 -5.73 14.64
C SER A 61 11.45 -4.92 14.30
N GLU A 62 12.57 -5.61 14.06
CA GLU A 62 13.85 -5.03 13.66
C GLU A 62 13.72 -4.34 12.31
N TYR A 63 13.13 -5.01 11.33
CA TYR A 63 12.90 -4.47 10.00
C TYR A 63 11.94 -3.26 10.03
N ILE A 64 10.83 -3.36 10.75
CA ILE A 64 9.89 -2.25 10.92
C ILE A 64 10.59 -1.02 11.52
N ASN A 65 11.43 -1.22 12.53
CA ASN A 65 12.20 -0.14 13.14
C ASN A 65 13.26 0.44 12.20
N GLN A 66 13.93 -0.40 11.41
CA GLN A 66 14.87 0.03 10.39
C GLN A 66 14.18 0.90 9.33
N VAL A 67 13.07 0.45 8.77
CA VAL A 67 12.30 1.22 7.78
C VAL A 67 11.83 2.56 8.36
N ASN A 68 11.31 2.57 9.58
CA ASN A 68 10.86 3.81 10.23
C ASN A 68 11.97 4.85 10.39
N LYS A 69 13.23 4.42 10.57
CA LYS A 69 14.40 5.28 10.69
C LYS A 69 14.98 5.71 9.34
N SER A 70 14.65 5.00 8.26
CA SER A 70 15.26 5.21 6.94
C SER A 70 14.59 6.31 6.12
N PHE A 71 13.41 6.82 6.53
CA PHE A 71 12.78 7.92 5.83
C PHE A 71 13.56 9.22 6.04
N PRO A 72 14.13 9.82 4.98
CA PRO A 72 14.96 11.00 5.11
C PRO A 72 14.12 12.25 5.41
N LYS A 73 14.74 13.27 6.00
CA LYS A 73 14.11 14.59 6.13
C LYS A 73 14.13 15.36 4.81
N ASN A 74 15.15 15.14 3.99
CA ASN A 74 15.34 15.76 2.68
C ASN A 74 16.02 14.77 1.73
N GLY A 75 15.80 14.93 0.42
CA GLY A 75 16.44 14.11 -0.61
C GLY A 75 15.92 12.67 -0.65
N LEU A 76 16.76 11.76 -1.08
CA LEU A 76 16.46 10.35 -1.30
C LEU A 76 17.38 9.46 -0.47
N THR A 77 16.84 8.31 -0.04
CA THR A 77 17.59 7.24 0.64
C THR A 77 17.21 5.91 -0.01
N PHE A 78 18.15 4.96 -0.01
CA PHE A 78 17.93 3.62 -0.56
C PHE A 78 17.76 2.61 0.59
N LEU A 79 16.73 1.79 0.54
CA LEU A 79 16.53 0.66 1.46
C LEU A 79 17.29 -0.58 0.98
N ASP A 80 17.43 -0.72 -0.33
CA ASP A 80 18.26 -1.69 -1.03
C ASP A 80 18.74 -1.11 -2.38
N GLY A 81 19.18 -1.97 -3.32
CA GLY A 81 19.74 -1.52 -4.60
C GLY A 81 18.78 -0.74 -5.49
N ASP A 82 17.47 -0.90 -5.34
CA ASP A 82 16.45 -0.31 -6.21
C ASP A 82 15.20 0.21 -5.49
N THR A 83 15.13 0.11 -4.17
CA THR A 83 13.99 0.59 -3.37
C THR A 83 14.31 1.94 -2.73
N VAL A 84 13.83 3.00 -3.35
CA VAL A 84 14.11 4.39 -2.98
C VAL A 84 13.01 4.95 -2.10
N VAL A 85 13.38 5.74 -1.10
CA VAL A 85 12.46 6.48 -0.23
C VAL A 85 12.82 7.96 -0.17
N SER A 86 11.79 8.79 -0.07
CA SER A 86 11.83 10.24 0.11
C SER A 86 11.07 10.64 1.39
N PRO A 87 11.06 11.91 1.79
CA PRO A 87 10.29 12.34 2.97
C PRO A 87 8.82 11.93 2.94
N GLY A 88 8.16 12.06 1.79
CA GLY A 88 6.75 11.70 1.61
C GLY A 88 6.48 10.20 1.52
N SER A 89 7.52 9.37 1.37
CA SER A 89 7.36 7.92 1.27
C SER A 89 6.81 7.30 2.55
N LYS A 90 7.06 7.93 3.70
CA LYS A 90 6.55 7.45 4.99
C LYS A 90 5.04 7.37 5.03
N ASP A 91 4.35 8.42 4.62
CA ASP A 91 2.90 8.48 4.65
C ASP A 91 2.29 7.67 3.50
N ALA A 92 2.90 7.70 2.32
CA ALA A 92 2.49 6.85 1.20
C ALA A 92 2.56 5.35 1.56
N THR A 93 3.63 4.91 2.21
CA THR A 93 3.79 3.51 2.65
C THR A 93 2.72 3.09 3.67
N LYS A 94 2.39 3.97 4.63
CA LYS A 94 1.32 3.73 5.60
C LYS A 94 -0.05 3.63 4.94
N ASP A 95 -0.33 4.54 4.01
CA ASP A 95 -1.58 4.56 3.28
C ASP A 95 -1.71 3.34 2.34
N ALA A 96 -0.61 2.85 1.77
CA ALA A 96 -0.62 1.63 0.98
C ALA A 96 -1.07 0.41 1.81
N VAL A 97 -0.56 0.28 3.04
CA VAL A 97 -1.05 -0.72 4.01
C VAL A 97 -2.51 -0.44 4.40
N GLY A 98 -2.86 0.80 4.72
CA GLY A 98 -4.23 1.18 5.05
C GLY A 98 -5.23 0.88 3.94
N SER A 99 -4.81 0.94 2.67
CA SER A 99 -5.66 0.68 1.52
C SER A 99 -6.14 -0.77 1.45
N ILE A 100 -5.26 -1.75 1.70
CA ILE A 100 -5.69 -3.15 1.70
C ILE A 100 -6.64 -3.44 2.86
N ILE A 101 -6.45 -2.80 4.01
CA ILE A 101 -7.37 -2.91 5.15
C ILE A 101 -8.75 -2.36 4.78
N THR A 102 -8.83 -1.16 4.19
CA THR A 102 -10.09 -0.59 3.70
C THR A 102 -10.77 -1.50 2.67
N ALA A 103 -10.00 -2.07 1.76
CA ALA A 103 -10.53 -2.98 0.74
C ALA A 103 -11.15 -4.22 1.37
N ILE A 104 -10.46 -4.85 2.30
CA ILE A 104 -10.93 -6.03 3.03
C ILE A 104 -12.19 -5.70 3.84
N ASP A 105 -12.15 -4.66 4.67
CA ASP A 105 -13.28 -4.27 5.51
C ASP A 105 -14.53 -3.94 4.66
N GLY A 106 -14.36 -3.23 3.55
CA GLY A 106 -15.46 -2.89 2.67
C GLY A 106 -16.11 -4.10 1.99
N VAL A 107 -15.32 -5.11 1.62
CA VAL A 107 -15.84 -6.38 1.08
C VAL A 107 -16.55 -7.17 2.18
N GLN A 108 -15.94 -7.29 3.37
CA GLN A 108 -16.52 -8.03 4.50
C GLN A 108 -17.82 -7.39 4.98
N ASN A 109 -17.90 -6.06 5.01
CA ASN A 109 -19.09 -5.30 5.38
C ASN A 109 -20.12 -5.19 4.23
N LYS A 110 -19.87 -5.83 3.08
CA LYS A 110 -20.75 -5.82 1.90
C LYS A 110 -21.02 -4.42 1.31
N GLU A 111 -20.11 -3.47 1.53
CA GLU A 111 -20.18 -2.14 0.90
C GLU A 111 -19.96 -2.23 -0.61
N PHE A 112 -19.07 -3.13 -1.01
CA PHE A 112 -18.80 -3.50 -2.40
C PHE A 112 -18.41 -4.99 -2.48
N LYS A 113 -18.46 -5.57 -3.67
CA LYS A 113 -18.23 -7.01 -3.86
C LYS A 113 -16.74 -7.34 -4.05
N ASN A 114 -15.98 -6.40 -4.59
CA ASN A 114 -14.54 -6.48 -4.79
C ASN A 114 -13.92 -5.09 -4.68
N ALA A 115 -12.59 -5.02 -4.68
CA ALA A 115 -11.88 -3.76 -4.57
C ALA A 115 -10.63 -3.74 -5.44
N PHE A 116 -10.23 -2.54 -5.83
CA PHE A 116 -8.97 -2.24 -6.48
C PHE A 116 -8.22 -1.18 -5.64
N CYS A 117 -7.00 -1.49 -5.23
CA CYS A 117 -6.14 -0.56 -4.49
C CYS A 117 -5.13 0.06 -5.47
N ALA A 118 -5.37 1.32 -5.86
CA ALA A 118 -4.43 2.10 -6.66
C ALA A 118 -3.41 2.75 -5.72
N VAL A 119 -2.32 2.05 -5.44
CA VAL A 119 -1.37 2.40 -4.39
C VAL A 119 0.07 2.52 -4.87
N ARG A 120 0.85 3.32 -4.18
CA ARG A 120 2.31 3.43 -4.20
C ARG A 120 2.84 3.66 -2.78
N PRO A 121 3.99 3.09 -2.40
CA PRO A 121 4.80 2.09 -3.12
C PRO A 121 4.07 0.76 -3.27
N PRO A 122 4.54 -0.14 -4.17
CA PRO A 122 4.09 -1.53 -4.22
C PRO A 122 4.51 -2.30 -2.97
N GLY A 123 4.10 -3.58 -2.84
CA GLY A 123 4.40 -4.33 -1.62
C GLY A 123 4.75 -5.80 -1.81
N HIS A 124 4.40 -6.39 -2.95
CA HIS A 124 4.43 -7.84 -3.16
C HIS A 124 5.82 -8.49 -3.17
N HIS A 125 6.89 -7.71 -3.37
CA HIS A 125 8.27 -8.22 -3.31
C HIS A 125 8.91 -8.09 -1.92
N ALA A 126 8.36 -7.27 -1.02
CA ALA A 126 8.94 -7.11 0.31
C ALA A 126 8.89 -8.42 1.11
N GLU A 127 10.02 -8.80 1.68
CA GLU A 127 10.18 -9.98 2.50
C GLU A 127 9.99 -9.66 4.00
N LYS A 128 10.09 -10.67 4.86
CA LYS A 128 9.92 -10.48 6.31
C LYS A 128 10.89 -9.46 6.90
N GLU A 129 12.11 -9.41 6.37
CA GLU A 129 13.22 -8.61 6.91
C GLU A 129 13.92 -7.74 5.86
N LYS A 130 13.33 -7.63 4.65
CA LYS A 130 14.00 -6.94 3.55
C LYS A 130 13.01 -6.20 2.65
N ALA A 131 13.33 -4.94 2.32
CA ALA A 131 12.75 -4.23 1.19
C ALA A 131 13.35 -4.78 -0.10
N MET A 132 12.55 -4.89 -1.17
CA MET A 132 13.02 -5.38 -2.45
C MET A 132 12.07 -4.98 -3.58
N GLY A 133 12.60 -4.76 -4.78
CA GLY A 133 11.79 -4.52 -5.98
C GLY A 133 10.82 -3.34 -5.82
N PHE A 134 11.28 -2.22 -5.30
CA PHE A 134 10.51 -1.00 -5.00
C PHE A 134 9.52 -1.15 -3.83
N CYS A 135 9.42 -2.34 -3.23
CA CYS A 135 8.45 -2.68 -2.18
C CYS A 135 9.05 -2.44 -0.79
N ILE A 136 8.30 -1.74 0.06
CA ILE A 136 8.72 -1.40 1.42
C ILE A 136 8.05 -2.35 2.42
N TYR A 137 6.73 -2.37 2.51
CA TYR A 137 5.98 -3.36 3.28
C TYR A 137 5.13 -4.23 2.36
N ASN A 138 4.97 -5.49 2.70
CA ASN A 138 4.17 -6.42 1.92
C ASN A 138 2.68 -6.23 2.18
N ASN A 139 2.06 -5.29 1.45
CA ASN A 139 0.66 -4.93 1.61
C ASN A 139 -0.27 -6.16 1.46
N VAL A 140 0.05 -7.07 0.54
CA VAL A 140 -0.78 -8.26 0.26
C VAL A 140 -0.70 -9.25 1.42
N ALA A 141 0.51 -9.53 1.92
CA ALA A 141 0.71 -10.40 3.08
C ALA A 141 0.10 -9.82 4.37
N VAL A 142 0.19 -8.49 4.57
CA VAL A 142 -0.51 -7.80 5.67
C VAL A 142 -2.01 -8.01 5.56
N GLY A 143 -2.58 -7.87 4.36
CA GLY A 143 -4.00 -8.11 4.12
C GLY A 143 -4.40 -9.56 4.42
N ALA A 144 -3.59 -10.53 4.02
CA ALA A 144 -3.83 -11.94 4.30
C ALA A 144 -3.82 -12.22 5.81
N ASN A 145 -2.81 -11.74 6.54
CA ASN A 145 -2.76 -11.86 7.99
C ASN A 145 -3.96 -11.18 8.68
N TYR A 146 -4.37 -10.01 8.20
CA TYR A 146 -5.54 -9.31 8.71
C TYR A 146 -6.84 -10.11 8.53
N LEU A 147 -7.03 -10.79 7.39
CA LEU A 147 -8.17 -11.67 7.16
C LEU A 147 -8.17 -12.87 8.12
N ILE A 148 -7.01 -13.48 8.37
CA ILE A 148 -6.87 -14.60 9.32
C ILE A 148 -7.22 -14.15 10.74
N GLU A 149 -6.68 -13.03 11.18
CA GLU A 149 -6.79 -12.57 12.57
C GLU A 149 -8.16 -11.99 12.89
N LYS A 150 -8.61 -11.03 12.08
CA LYS A 150 -9.86 -10.32 12.34
C LYS A 150 -11.09 -11.10 11.92
N TYR A 151 -11.04 -11.71 10.73
CA TYR A 151 -12.20 -12.37 10.12
C TYR A 151 -12.18 -13.89 10.22
N ARG A 152 -11.11 -14.46 10.82
CA ARG A 152 -10.97 -15.90 11.09
C ARG A 152 -10.99 -16.79 9.84
N TYR A 153 -10.51 -16.28 8.72
CA TYR A 153 -10.35 -17.10 7.53
C TYR A 153 -9.29 -18.18 7.77
N SER A 154 -9.60 -19.42 7.41
CA SER A 154 -8.67 -20.56 7.54
C SER A 154 -7.79 -20.78 6.31
N LYS A 155 -8.21 -20.25 5.14
CA LYS A 155 -7.47 -20.36 3.87
C LYS A 155 -7.60 -19.07 3.08
N ILE A 156 -6.49 -18.62 2.52
CA ILE A 156 -6.39 -17.44 1.67
C ILE A 156 -5.51 -17.80 0.47
N ALA A 157 -5.92 -17.38 -0.72
CA ALA A 157 -5.11 -17.48 -1.93
C ALA A 157 -4.56 -16.09 -2.27
N ILE A 158 -3.29 -16.02 -2.69
CA ILE A 158 -2.61 -14.83 -3.20
C ILE A 158 -2.12 -15.12 -4.61
#